data_0d7361d6cf456e3027cc1a490154d3f6
#
_entry.id   0d7361d6cf456e3027cc1a490154d3f6
#
_cell.length_a   1.000
_cell.length_b   1.000
_cell.length_c   1.000
_cell.angle_alpha   90.00
_cell.angle_beta   90.00
_cell.angle_gamma   90.00
#
_symmetry.space_group_name_H-M   'P 1'
#
loop_
_entity.id
_entity.type
_entity.pdbx_description
1 polymer ?
#
loop_
_entity_poly.entity_id
_entity_poly.type
_entity_poly.pdbx_seq_one_letter_code
_entity_poly.pdbx_strand_id
1 'polypeptide(L)'
;IQKNPLGTNSEADIYAYDLERFAEEMQALGWEKGEDGIYVRNGERFHFTIQTRDYEEERIDIANLMSAMLKQAGVEMEVVLVAKFDWNAGYDGFLAGFATQFDPDMAYGQFVTDGSDNTMHYSNAEVDRLLTEARHTEDPEKRLALYGEFEKVYAQHPGVLLVAYLDGNYVGTSALSGLDTSRVLGHHAVGVMWNIEEWTLQK
;
A
#
# COMPACT_ATOMS: atom_id res chain seq x y z
N ILE A 1 12.75 -6.22 -2.76
CA ILE A 1 11.37 -6.57 -3.13
C ILE A 1 11.15 -7.96 -2.58
N GLN A 2 10.39 -8.08 -1.49
CA GLN A 2 9.93 -9.38 -1.02
C GLN A 2 9.05 -9.96 -2.13
N LYS A 3 9.54 -11.01 -2.79
CA LYS A 3 8.69 -11.74 -3.73
C LYS A 3 7.56 -12.36 -2.91
N ASN A 4 6.34 -11.89 -3.15
CA ASN A 4 5.17 -12.61 -2.69
C ASN A 4 5.35 -14.07 -3.16
N PRO A 5 5.24 -15.09 -2.29
CA PRO A 5 5.38 -16.47 -2.69
C PRO A 5 4.38 -16.90 -3.79
N LEU A 6 3.34 -16.09 -4.01
CA LEU A 6 2.35 -16.29 -5.07
C LEU A 6 2.66 -15.51 -6.36
N GLY A 7 3.81 -14.80 -6.42
CA GLY A 7 4.23 -14.03 -7.58
C GLY A 7 3.76 -12.57 -7.53
N THR A 8 4.58 -11.70 -8.10
CA THR A 8 4.21 -10.32 -8.41
C THR A 8 4.18 -10.19 -9.92
N ASN A 9 3.17 -9.51 -10.43
CA ASN A 9 3.11 -9.21 -11.86
C ASN A 9 3.93 -7.95 -12.14
N SER A 10 5.12 -8.11 -12.73
CA SER A 10 5.98 -6.98 -13.11
C SER A 10 5.34 -6.03 -14.13
N GLU A 11 4.32 -6.50 -14.86
CA GLU A 11 3.58 -5.66 -15.82
C GLU A 11 2.61 -4.69 -15.13
N ALA A 12 2.38 -4.85 -13.82
CA ALA A 12 1.59 -3.92 -13.01
C ALA A 12 2.42 -2.74 -12.49
N ASP A 13 3.74 -2.76 -12.61
CA ASP A 13 4.62 -1.65 -12.25
C ASP A 13 4.71 -0.64 -13.41
N ILE A 14 3.67 0.17 -13.54
CA ILE A 14 3.51 1.12 -14.64
C ILE A 14 3.91 2.57 -14.30
N TYR A 15 4.22 2.85 -13.04
CA TYR A 15 4.58 4.19 -12.57
C TYR A 15 6.04 4.24 -12.10
N ALA A 16 6.89 4.88 -12.89
CA ALA A 16 8.24 5.24 -12.46
C ALA A 16 8.24 6.65 -11.83
N TYR A 17 9.22 6.92 -10.97
CA TYR A 17 9.47 8.26 -10.49
C TYR A 17 9.97 9.14 -11.65
N ASP A 18 9.14 10.07 -12.09
CA ASP A 18 9.41 10.95 -13.25
C ASP A 18 8.75 12.31 -13.04
N LEU A 19 9.54 13.29 -12.62
CA LEU A 19 9.05 14.65 -12.38
C LEU A 19 8.79 15.44 -13.65
N GLU A 20 9.44 15.12 -14.77
CA GLU A 20 9.21 15.78 -16.05
C GLU A 20 7.85 15.34 -16.58
N ARG A 21 7.61 14.06 -16.63
CA ARG A 21 6.31 13.50 -17.01
C ARG A 21 5.19 14.01 -16.11
N PHE A 22 5.41 14.07 -14.80
CA PHE A 22 4.43 14.63 -13.86
C PHE A 22 4.09 16.08 -14.22
N ALA A 23 5.10 16.90 -14.51
CA ALA A 23 4.88 18.31 -14.88
C ALA A 23 4.12 18.45 -16.22
N GLU A 24 4.41 17.61 -17.19
CA GLU A 24 3.69 17.58 -18.48
C GLU A 24 2.22 17.18 -18.30
N GLU A 25 1.95 16.15 -17.49
CA GLU A 25 0.60 15.70 -17.18
C GLU A 25 -0.19 16.79 -16.42
N MET A 26 0.42 17.46 -15.45
CA MET A 26 -0.19 18.57 -14.74
C MET A 26 -0.57 19.71 -15.68
N GLN A 27 0.33 20.09 -16.60
CA GLN A 27 0.07 21.10 -17.60
C GLN A 27 -1.07 20.68 -18.55
N ALA A 28 -1.06 19.45 -19.02
CA ALA A 28 -2.12 18.89 -19.88
C ALA A 28 -3.51 18.92 -19.20
N LEU A 29 -3.54 18.79 -17.87
CA LEU A 29 -4.74 18.88 -17.06
C LEU A 29 -5.15 20.34 -16.71
N GLY A 30 -4.39 21.33 -17.20
CA GLY A 30 -4.67 22.75 -16.98
C GLY A 30 -4.22 23.30 -15.62
N TRP A 31 -3.27 22.62 -14.96
CA TRP A 31 -2.63 23.12 -13.75
C TRP A 31 -1.42 23.98 -14.12
N GLU A 32 -1.27 25.11 -13.45
CA GLU A 32 -0.15 26.06 -13.62
C GLU A 32 0.53 26.29 -12.26
N LYS A 33 1.85 26.48 -12.25
CA LYS A 33 2.56 26.79 -11.01
C LYS A 33 2.30 28.22 -10.59
N GLY A 34 1.84 28.40 -9.35
CA GLY A 34 1.72 29.70 -8.69
C GLY A 34 3.10 30.30 -8.35
N GLU A 35 3.10 31.51 -7.79
CA GLU A 35 4.33 32.25 -7.43
C GLU A 35 5.17 31.50 -6.39
N ASP A 36 4.56 30.69 -5.53
CA ASP A 36 5.21 29.86 -4.52
C ASP A 36 5.58 28.45 -5.04
N GLY A 37 5.35 28.18 -6.33
CA GLY A 37 5.68 26.93 -6.99
C GLY A 37 4.65 25.81 -6.82
N ILE A 38 3.57 26.02 -6.08
CA ILE A 38 2.47 25.06 -5.95
C ILE A 38 1.51 25.19 -7.15
N TYR A 39 1.06 24.05 -7.66
CA TYR A 39 0.11 24.04 -8.76
C TYR A 39 -1.25 24.64 -8.35
N VAL A 40 -1.82 25.45 -9.27
CA VAL A 40 -3.12 26.09 -9.12
C VAL A 40 -3.93 25.87 -10.40
N ARG A 41 -5.22 25.57 -10.27
CA ARG A 41 -6.16 25.46 -11.38
C ARG A 41 -7.49 26.12 -10.98
N ASN A 42 -8.01 27.02 -11.81
CA ASN A 42 -9.25 27.75 -11.55
C ASN A 42 -9.27 28.52 -10.20
N GLY A 43 -8.11 28.95 -9.73
CA GLY A 43 -7.95 29.63 -8.44
C GLY A 43 -7.81 28.68 -7.23
N GLU A 44 -7.92 27.38 -7.42
CA GLU A 44 -7.74 26.37 -6.38
C GLU A 44 -6.34 25.80 -6.41
N ARG A 45 -5.70 25.70 -5.23
CA ARG A 45 -4.37 25.10 -5.06
C ARG A 45 -4.49 23.56 -5.12
N PHE A 46 -3.45 22.93 -5.63
CA PHE A 46 -3.34 21.48 -5.49
C PHE A 46 -2.91 21.15 -4.05
N HIS A 47 -3.90 21.04 -3.21
CA HIS A 47 -3.76 20.74 -1.78
C HIS A 47 -4.64 19.54 -1.43
N PHE A 48 -4.12 18.65 -0.58
CA PHE A 48 -4.87 17.56 0.04
C PHE A 48 -4.30 17.20 1.40
N THR A 49 -5.10 16.49 2.19
CA THR A 49 -4.74 16.06 3.54
C THR A 49 -4.54 14.56 3.59
N ILE A 50 -3.49 14.13 4.31
CA ILE A 50 -3.27 12.72 4.65
C ILE A 50 -3.31 12.57 6.17
N GLN A 51 -4.17 11.67 6.64
CA GLN A 51 -4.20 11.30 8.05
C GLN A 51 -3.21 10.16 8.35
N THR A 52 -2.52 10.22 9.48
CA THR A 52 -1.77 9.12 10.06
C THR A 52 -1.92 9.12 11.58
N ARG A 53 -1.65 7.98 12.23
CA ARG A 53 -1.80 7.88 13.69
C ARG A 53 -0.69 8.61 14.41
N ASP A 54 -1.04 9.32 15.47
CA ASP A 54 -0.15 10.18 16.28
C ASP A 54 0.88 9.43 17.12
N TYR A 55 0.78 8.10 17.23
CA TYR A 55 1.68 7.23 17.99
C TYR A 55 2.53 6.29 17.11
N GLU A 56 2.42 6.37 15.79
CA GLU A 56 3.17 5.52 14.83
C GLU A 56 4.30 6.35 14.20
N GLU A 57 5.40 6.53 14.92
CA GLU A 57 6.51 7.43 14.55
C GLU A 57 7.03 7.18 13.14
N GLU A 58 7.25 5.91 12.74
CA GLU A 58 7.72 5.57 11.39
C GLU A 58 6.78 6.10 10.28
N ARG A 59 5.46 6.02 10.51
CA ARG A 59 4.49 6.53 9.53
C ARG A 59 4.43 8.04 9.52
N ILE A 60 4.61 8.67 10.67
CA ILE A 60 4.72 10.13 10.75
C ILE A 60 5.93 10.60 9.93
N ASP A 61 7.08 9.95 10.08
CA ASP A 61 8.29 10.29 9.33
C ASP A 61 8.11 10.07 7.83
N ILE A 62 7.50 8.95 7.42
CA ILE A 62 7.16 8.68 6.02
C ILE A 62 6.22 9.77 5.47
N ALA A 63 5.17 10.13 6.18
CA ALA A 63 4.21 11.14 5.75
C ALA A 63 4.89 12.53 5.60
N ASN A 64 5.73 12.91 6.55
CA ASN A 64 6.48 14.16 6.49
C ASN A 64 7.47 14.20 5.31
N LEU A 65 8.15 13.08 5.04
CA LEU A 65 9.03 12.96 3.89
C LEU A 65 8.24 13.05 2.57
N MET A 66 7.10 12.38 2.47
CA MET A 66 6.21 12.48 1.31
C MET A 66 5.75 13.94 1.10
N SER A 67 5.32 14.63 2.16
CA SER A 67 4.93 16.03 2.09
C SER A 67 6.05 16.92 1.55
N ALA A 68 7.27 16.74 2.04
CA ALA A 68 8.43 17.49 1.59
C ALA A 68 8.78 17.21 0.10
N MET A 69 8.69 15.94 -0.34
CA MET A 69 8.94 15.56 -1.74
C MET A 69 7.85 16.11 -2.67
N LEU A 70 6.58 16.00 -2.30
CA LEU A 70 5.46 16.50 -3.07
C LEU A 70 5.50 18.03 -3.20
N LYS A 71 5.91 18.73 -2.15
CA LYS A 71 6.10 20.18 -2.19
C LYS A 71 7.15 20.60 -3.22
N GLN A 72 8.24 19.85 -3.36
CA GLN A 72 9.24 20.09 -4.41
C GLN A 72 8.67 19.87 -5.82
N ALA A 73 7.74 18.94 -5.96
CA ALA A 73 7.03 18.69 -7.21
C ALA A 73 5.96 19.78 -7.50
N GLY A 74 5.56 20.55 -6.50
CA GLY A 74 4.53 21.59 -6.63
C GLY A 74 3.15 21.16 -6.12
N VAL A 75 3.10 20.18 -5.22
CA VAL A 75 1.86 19.68 -4.58
C VAL A 75 1.94 19.92 -3.08
N GLU A 76 0.89 20.43 -2.49
CA GLU A 76 0.78 20.70 -1.06
C GLU A 76 0.03 19.54 -0.38
N MET A 77 0.76 18.71 0.36
CA MET A 77 0.20 17.64 1.17
C MET A 77 0.32 17.99 2.65
N GLU A 78 -0.81 18.14 3.33
CA GLU A 78 -0.87 18.35 4.77
C GLU A 78 -0.93 17.01 5.51
N VAL A 79 -0.11 16.85 6.56
CA VAL A 79 -0.11 15.68 7.43
C VAL A 79 -0.94 15.98 8.66
N VAL A 80 -2.02 15.24 8.87
CA VAL A 80 -2.93 15.36 10.00
C VAL A 80 -2.74 14.15 10.93
N LEU A 81 -2.29 14.42 12.17
CA LEU A 81 -2.11 13.38 13.17
C LEU A 81 -3.42 13.12 13.92
N VAL A 82 -3.83 11.86 13.97
CA VAL A 82 -5.07 11.42 14.62
C VAL A 82 -4.82 10.24 15.55
N ALA A 83 -5.47 10.24 16.70
CA ALA A 83 -5.41 9.11 17.63
C ALA A 83 -6.12 7.87 17.06
N LYS A 84 -7.14 8.08 16.22
CA LYS A 84 -7.91 7.03 15.56
C LYS A 84 -8.45 7.56 14.25
N PHE A 85 -8.40 6.75 13.20
CA PHE A 85 -9.06 7.06 11.93
C PHE A 85 -10.57 7.11 12.11
N ASP A 86 -11.19 8.14 11.56
CA ASP A 86 -12.64 8.19 11.38
C ASP A 86 -12.96 7.97 9.90
N TRP A 87 -13.34 6.76 9.58
CA TRP A 87 -13.65 6.35 8.21
C TRP A 87 -14.89 7.03 7.61
N ASN A 88 -15.69 7.72 8.45
CA ASN A 88 -16.87 8.46 8.02
C ASN A 88 -16.61 9.97 7.92
N ALA A 89 -15.47 10.46 8.41
CA ALA A 89 -15.09 11.84 8.23
C ALA A 89 -14.62 12.09 6.79
N GLY A 90 -14.77 13.32 6.31
CA GLY A 90 -14.16 13.73 5.06
C GLY A 90 -12.63 13.75 5.21
N TYR A 91 -11.93 12.98 4.40
CA TYR A 91 -10.47 12.98 4.27
C TYR A 91 -10.10 12.73 2.80
N ASP A 92 -8.95 13.25 2.38
CA ASP A 92 -8.47 12.98 1.02
C ASP A 92 -7.72 11.64 0.97
N GLY A 93 -7.02 11.31 2.06
CA GLY A 93 -6.34 10.03 2.18
C GLY A 93 -5.84 9.76 3.60
N PHE A 94 -5.33 8.54 3.80
CA PHE A 94 -4.67 8.16 5.04
C PHE A 94 -3.49 7.23 4.77
N LEU A 95 -2.46 7.34 5.61
CA LEU A 95 -1.31 6.46 5.59
C LEU A 95 -1.48 5.37 6.65
N ALA A 96 -1.62 4.14 6.20
CA ALA A 96 -1.79 2.97 7.05
C ALA A 96 -0.90 1.82 6.60
N GLY A 97 -0.71 0.82 7.46
CA GLY A 97 -0.03 -0.42 7.10
C GLY A 97 -1.03 -1.54 6.89
N PHE A 98 -0.72 -2.39 5.91
CA PHE A 98 -1.41 -3.65 5.72
C PHE A 98 -0.49 -4.80 6.12
N ALA A 99 -1.05 -5.81 6.77
CA ALA A 99 -0.32 -7.04 7.02
C ALA A 99 -0.09 -7.81 5.71
N THR A 100 1.03 -8.53 5.62
CA THR A 100 1.27 -9.48 4.53
C THR A 100 0.20 -10.58 4.59
N GLN A 101 -0.43 -10.81 3.47
CA GLN A 101 -1.53 -11.78 3.34
C GLN A 101 -1.00 -13.14 2.91
N PHE A 102 -1.59 -14.21 3.47
CA PHE A 102 -1.23 -15.59 3.10
C PHE A 102 -1.79 -16.02 1.77
N ASP A 103 -3.00 -15.59 1.49
CA ASP A 103 -3.76 -15.94 0.32
C ASP A 103 -4.23 -14.67 -0.38
N PRO A 104 -4.07 -14.57 -1.71
CA PRO A 104 -4.52 -13.41 -2.48
C PRO A 104 -6.02 -13.13 -2.32
N ASP A 105 -6.83 -14.12 -1.92
CA ASP A 105 -8.27 -13.92 -1.67
C ASP A 105 -8.58 -12.91 -0.56
N MET A 106 -7.63 -12.66 0.32
CA MET A 106 -7.77 -11.60 1.32
C MET A 106 -7.90 -10.21 0.69
N ALA A 107 -7.44 -10.02 -0.56
CA ALA A 107 -7.66 -8.81 -1.32
C ALA A 107 -9.15 -8.57 -1.68
N TYR A 108 -9.96 -9.61 -1.70
CA TYR A 108 -11.37 -9.50 -2.07
C TYR A 108 -12.12 -8.48 -1.20
N GLY A 109 -12.04 -8.61 0.12
CA GLY A 109 -12.73 -7.70 1.04
C GLY A 109 -12.26 -6.25 0.94
N GLN A 110 -11.04 -6.01 0.46
CA GLN A 110 -10.43 -4.69 0.36
C GLN A 110 -10.73 -3.98 -0.96
N PHE A 111 -10.80 -4.71 -2.07
CA PHE A 111 -10.81 -4.11 -3.41
C PHE A 111 -12.09 -4.31 -4.22
N VAL A 112 -13.01 -5.19 -3.80
CA VAL A 112 -14.32 -5.25 -4.45
C VAL A 112 -15.21 -4.09 -4.00
N THR A 113 -16.10 -3.67 -4.89
CA THR A 113 -17.13 -2.67 -4.58
C THR A 113 -17.94 -3.14 -3.37
N ASP A 114 -18.16 -2.27 -2.39
CA ASP A 114 -18.83 -2.57 -1.11
C ASP A 114 -18.19 -3.72 -0.28
N GLY A 115 -16.92 -4.01 -0.51
CA GLY A 115 -16.16 -4.99 0.28
C GLY A 115 -16.06 -4.60 1.76
N SER A 116 -16.02 -5.61 2.65
CA SER A 116 -16.06 -5.41 4.11
C SER A 116 -14.94 -4.50 4.66
N ASP A 117 -13.79 -4.48 3.98
CA ASP A 117 -12.59 -3.74 4.36
C ASP A 117 -12.23 -2.64 3.34
N ASN A 118 -13.15 -2.33 2.42
CA ASN A 118 -12.97 -1.30 1.40
C ASN A 118 -13.19 0.10 1.97
N THR A 119 -12.26 0.54 2.80
CA THR A 119 -12.28 1.88 3.42
C THR A 119 -11.91 2.99 2.43
N MET A 120 -11.43 2.64 1.24
CA MET A 120 -11.07 3.57 0.17
C MET A 120 -12.27 3.97 -0.70
N HIS A 121 -13.43 3.34 -0.50
CA HIS A 121 -14.60 3.46 -1.38
C HIS A 121 -14.27 3.16 -2.85
N TYR A 122 -13.32 2.25 -3.06
CA TYR A 122 -12.89 1.82 -4.39
C TYR A 122 -14.03 1.08 -5.10
N SER A 123 -14.19 1.33 -6.39
CA SER A 123 -15.18 0.64 -7.20
C SER A 123 -14.66 0.50 -8.62
N ASN A 124 -14.58 -0.74 -9.10
CA ASN A 124 -14.20 -1.07 -10.46
C ASN A 124 -14.80 -2.42 -10.85
N ALA A 125 -15.73 -2.41 -11.80
CA ALA A 125 -16.47 -3.61 -12.18
C ALA A 125 -15.58 -4.76 -12.70
N GLU A 126 -14.45 -4.44 -13.33
CA GLU A 126 -13.53 -5.48 -13.81
C GLU A 126 -12.72 -6.08 -12.66
N VAL A 127 -12.32 -5.27 -11.67
CA VAL A 127 -11.71 -5.77 -10.43
C VAL A 127 -12.70 -6.68 -9.68
N ASP A 128 -13.97 -6.26 -9.57
CA ASP A 128 -15.02 -7.08 -8.94
C ASP A 128 -15.19 -8.43 -9.62
N ARG A 129 -15.21 -8.43 -10.95
CA ARG A 129 -15.31 -9.65 -11.76
C ARG A 129 -14.12 -10.57 -11.53
N LEU A 130 -12.89 -10.05 -11.66
CA LEU A 130 -11.65 -10.83 -11.56
C LEU A 130 -11.48 -11.45 -10.18
N LEU A 131 -11.69 -10.69 -9.12
CA LEU A 131 -11.57 -11.19 -7.75
C LEU A 131 -12.69 -12.18 -7.40
N THR A 132 -13.91 -11.96 -7.89
CA THR A 132 -15.02 -12.92 -7.71
C THR A 132 -14.73 -14.22 -8.44
N GLU A 133 -14.26 -14.18 -9.69
CA GLU A 133 -13.92 -15.37 -10.46
C GLU A 133 -12.75 -16.13 -9.83
N ALA A 134 -11.69 -15.43 -9.38
CA ALA A 134 -10.55 -16.04 -8.71
C ALA A 134 -10.97 -16.78 -7.43
N ARG A 135 -11.89 -16.22 -6.64
CA ARG A 135 -12.43 -16.84 -5.41
C ARG A 135 -13.16 -18.18 -5.69
N HIS A 136 -13.80 -18.30 -6.84
CA HIS A 136 -14.56 -19.50 -7.22
C HIS A 136 -13.76 -20.46 -8.12
N THR A 137 -12.50 -20.16 -8.41
CA THR A 137 -11.63 -20.98 -9.27
C THR A 137 -10.82 -21.96 -8.41
N GLU A 138 -11.06 -23.27 -8.61
CA GLU A 138 -10.34 -24.33 -7.90
C GLU A 138 -8.97 -24.65 -8.51
N ASP A 139 -8.80 -24.44 -9.81
CA ASP A 139 -7.54 -24.62 -10.54
C ASP A 139 -6.51 -23.58 -10.09
N PRO A 140 -5.39 -23.96 -9.45
CA PRO A 140 -4.43 -23.00 -8.91
C PRO A 140 -3.76 -22.11 -9.97
N GLU A 141 -3.50 -22.64 -11.17
CA GLU A 141 -2.84 -21.89 -12.23
C GLU A 141 -3.79 -20.84 -12.81
N LYS A 142 -5.03 -21.20 -13.05
CA LYS A 142 -6.06 -20.25 -13.50
C LYS A 142 -6.34 -19.20 -12.44
N ARG A 143 -6.42 -19.60 -11.17
CA ARG A 143 -6.62 -18.70 -10.06
C ARG A 143 -5.49 -17.67 -9.97
N LEU A 144 -4.25 -18.11 -10.09
CA LEU A 144 -3.08 -17.21 -10.10
C LEU A 144 -3.11 -16.25 -11.29
N ALA A 145 -3.50 -16.73 -12.48
CA ALA A 145 -3.63 -15.87 -13.66
C ALA A 145 -4.68 -14.77 -13.47
N LEU A 146 -5.82 -15.07 -12.83
CA LEU A 146 -6.86 -14.07 -12.51
C LEU A 146 -6.35 -12.99 -11.55
N TYR A 147 -5.56 -13.36 -10.54
CA TYR A 147 -4.92 -12.35 -9.68
C TYR A 147 -3.89 -11.52 -10.45
N GLY A 148 -3.15 -12.11 -11.38
CA GLY A 148 -2.23 -11.36 -12.24
C GLY A 148 -2.96 -10.34 -13.14
N GLU A 149 -4.12 -10.69 -13.66
CA GLU A 149 -4.96 -9.74 -14.41
C GLU A 149 -5.57 -8.67 -13.51
N PHE A 150 -6.01 -9.04 -12.30
CA PHE A 150 -6.44 -8.06 -11.29
C PHE A 150 -5.35 -7.01 -11.01
N GLU A 151 -4.11 -7.43 -10.78
CA GLU A 151 -2.99 -6.51 -10.53
C GLU A 151 -2.80 -5.51 -11.68
N LYS A 152 -2.90 -5.93 -12.94
CA LYS A 152 -2.79 -5.05 -14.10
C LYS A 152 -3.92 -4.03 -14.19
N VAL A 153 -5.16 -4.47 -13.99
CA VAL A 153 -6.33 -3.58 -14.03
C VAL A 153 -6.29 -2.59 -12.88
N TYR A 154 -5.96 -3.06 -11.69
CA TYR A 154 -5.86 -2.23 -10.48
C TYR A 154 -4.76 -1.17 -10.60
N ALA A 155 -3.60 -1.52 -11.18
CA ALA A 155 -2.49 -0.59 -11.35
C ALA A 155 -2.84 0.63 -12.22
N GLN A 156 -3.80 0.50 -13.14
CA GLN A 156 -4.25 1.61 -13.97
C GLN A 156 -5.13 2.62 -13.21
N HIS A 157 -5.84 2.17 -12.17
CA HIS A 157 -6.74 2.98 -11.36
C HIS A 157 -6.64 2.56 -9.89
N PRO A 158 -5.49 2.81 -9.24
CA PRO A 158 -5.26 2.32 -7.89
C PRO A 158 -6.06 3.12 -6.85
N GLY A 159 -6.72 2.42 -5.92
CA GLY A 159 -7.31 3.00 -4.72
C GLY A 159 -6.30 3.13 -3.57
N VAL A 160 -5.19 2.39 -3.63
CA VAL A 160 -4.09 2.43 -2.67
C VAL A 160 -2.77 2.63 -3.41
N LEU A 161 -1.96 3.56 -2.94
CA LEU A 161 -0.59 3.75 -3.40
C LEU A 161 0.35 3.06 -2.40
N LEU A 162 1.11 2.08 -2.87
CA LEU A 162 2.13 1.42 -2.06
C LEU A 162 3.35 2.33 -1.93
N VAL A 163 3.62 2.79 -0.72
CA VAL A 163 4.73 3.72 -0.45
C VAL A 163 6.02 2.96 -0.14
N ALA A 164 5.96 1.97 0.76
CA ALA A 164 7.12 1.19 1.18
C ALA A 164 6.73 -0.17 1.77
N TYR A 165 7.65 -1.12 1.69
CA TYR A 165 7.62 -2.32 2.50
C TYR A 165 8.50 -2.09 3.72
N LEU A 166 7.98 -2.37 4.90
CA LEU A 166 8.76 -2.29 6.14
C LEU A 166 9.40 -3.64 6.44
N ASP A 167 10.69 -3.62 6.75
CA ASP A 167 11.42 -4.81 7.18
C ASP A 167 11.14 -5.11 8.65
N GLY A 168 10.83 -6.36 8.96
CA GLY A 168 10.77 -6.85 10.34
C GLY A 168 12.15 -7.35 10.79
N ASN A 169 12.78 -6.64 11.71
CA ASN A 169 14.09 -7.02 12.24
C ASN A 169 13.95 -7.78 13.56
N TYR A 170 14.50 -8.99 13.62
CA TYR A 170 14.52 -9.81 14.83
C TYR A 170 15.97 -9.98 15.30
N VAL A 171 16.19 -9.67 16.56
CA VAL A 171 17.53 -9.79 17.19
C VAL A 171 17.45 -10.82 18.31
N GLY A 172 18.36 -11.78 18.29
CA GLY A 172 18.45 -12.85 19.28
C GLY A 172 19.89 -13.16 19.67
N THR A 173 20.05 -13.96 20.70
CA THR A 173 21.35 -14.51 21.08
C THR A 173 21.81 -15.60 20.10
N SER A 174 23.11 -15.68 19.84
CA SER A 174 23.70 -16.76 19.04
C SER A 174 23.60 -18.15 19.67
N ALA A 175 23.23 -18.23 20.95
CA ALA A 175 22.95 -19.48 21.66
C ALA A 175 21.56 -20.07 21.30
N LEU A 176 20.69 -19.30 20.65
CA LEU A 176 19.38 -19.76 20.22
C LEU A 176 19.52 -20.57 18.92
N SER A 177 18.94 -21.77 18.88
CA SER A 177 18.86 -22.63 17.72
C SER A 177 17.44 -23.13 17.48
N GLY A 178 17.15 -23.65 16.27
CA GLY A 178 15.82 -24.12 15.86
C GLY A 178 14.93 -23.01 15.29
N LEU A 179 15.42 -21.78 15.19
CA LEU A 179 14.68 -20.69 14.56
C LEU A 179 14.57 -20.93 13.06
N ASP A 180 13.34 -20.92 12.54
CA ASP A 180 13.05 -21.05 11.11
C ASP A 180 12.34 -19.78 10.60
N THR A 181 12.96 -19.10 9.65
CA THR A 181 12.40 -17.90 9.02
C THR A 181 11.69 -18.17 7.69
N SER A 182 11.63 -19.43 7.24
CA SER A 182 11.09 -19.80 5.92
C SER A 182 9.61 -19.46 5.75
N ARG A 183 8.85 -19.36 6.84
CA ARG A 183 7.41 -19.05 6.87
C ARG A 183 7.07 -17.68 7.46
N VAL A 184 8.08 -16.87 7.78
CA VAL A 184 7.83 -15.55 8.37
C VAL A 184 7.25 -14.62 7.29
N LEU A 185 6.04 -14.09 7.55
CA LEU A 185 5.32 -13.18 6.66
C LEU A 185 5.13 -11.79 7.30
N GLY A 186 6.06 -11.37 8.15
CA GLY A 186 5.98 -10.12 8.89
C GLY A 186 5.38 -10.30 10.29
N HIS A 187 5.35 -9.22 11.07
CA HIS A 187 5.00 -9.31 12.49
C HIS A 187 3.49 -9.42 12.75
N HIS A 188 2.64 -9.07 11.80
CA HIS A 188 1.17 -9.15 11.93
C HIS A 188 0.57 -10.45 11.39
N ALA A 189 1.35 -11.26 10.70
CA ALA A 189 0.89 -12.53 10.14
C ALA A 189 1.62 -13.71 10.79
N VAL A 190 2.41 -14.49 10.05
CA VAL A 190 3.25 -15.52 10.63
C VAL A 190 4.54 -14.87 11.14
N GLY A 191 4.59 -14.62 12.42
CA GLY A 191 5.77 -14.05 13.07
C GLY A 191 6.90 -15.05 13.24
N VAL A 192 8.05 -14.56 13.70
CA VAL A 192 9.27 -15.37 13.90
C VAL A 192 9.08 -16.52 14.91
N MET A 193 8.09 -16.41 15.80
CA MET A 193 7.82 -17.41 16.86
C MET A 193 6.91 -18.55 16.39
N TRP A 194 6.62 -18.70 15.12
CA TRP A 194 5.68 -19.71 14.60
C TRP A 194 6.10 -21.15 14.91
N ASN A 195 7.40 -21.43 15.11
CA ASN A 195 7.95 -22.73 15.49
C ASN A 195 8.70 -22.68 16.84
N ILE A 196 8.22 -21.86 17.76
CA ILE A 196 8.88 -21.65 19.08
C ILE A 196 9.08 -22.94 19.89
N GLU A 197 8.25 -23.96 19.65
CA GLU A 197 8.36 -25.28 20.28
C GLU A 197 9.61 -26.07 19.85
N GLU A 198 10.22 -25.69 18.72
CA GLU A 198 11.45 -26.28 18.21
C GLU A 198 12.71 -25.53 18.68
N TRP A 199 12.53 -24.39 19.37
CA TRP A 199 13.65 -23.59 19.76
C TRP A 199 14.37 -24.18 20.98
N THR A 200 15.69 -24.13 20.95
CA THR A 200 16.54 -24.57 22.07
C THR A 200 17.57 -23.50 22.38
N LEU A 201 17.83 -23.28 23.66
CA LEU A 201 18.85 -22.37 24.14
C LEU A 201 20.06 -23.22 24.62
N GLN A 202 21.18 -23.08 23.93
CA GLN A 202 22.43 -23.71 24.34
C GLN A 202 22.98 -23.02 25.59
N LYS A 203 23.36 -23.80 26.60
CA LYS A 203 23.97 -23.32 27.84
C LYS A 203 25.44 -23.03 27.68
#